data_d12ac93f2640ca7a8cdb685f77f1c2d9
#
_entry.id   d12ac93f2640ca7a8cdb685f77f1c2d9
#
_cell.length_a   1.000
_cell.length_b   1.000
_cell.length_c   1.000
_cell.angle_alpha   90.00
_cell.angle_beta   90.00
_cell.angle_gamma   90.00
#
_symmetry.space_group_name_H-M   'P 1'
#
loop_
_entity.id
_entity.type
_entity.pdbx_description
1 polymer ?
#
loop_
_entity_poly.entity_id
_entity_poly.type
_entity_poly.pdbx_seq_one_letter_code
_entity_poly.pdbx_strand_id
1 'polypeptide(L)'
;FHAAVIREIREETGLTIRNPQLKGIYHWYRDGFHNVGLLYRTDDFSGELKSSEEGKVYWISRKEYEKKELAVGMHRVLKIMDSDDFSESFMDVKEDGTIEEHMY
;
A
#
# COMPACT_ATOMS: atom_id res chain seq x y z
N PHE A 1 6.16 -1.15 13.97
CA PHE A 1 5.35 -0.93 12.77
C PHE A 1 3.89 -1.31 12.99
N HIS A 2 3.65 -2.41 13.67
CA HIS A 2 2.30 -2.90 13.92
C HIS A 2 1.41 -1.87 14.65
N ALA A 3 1.89 -1.33 15.76
CA ALA A 3 1.16 -0.32 16.52
C ALA A 3 0.98 0.99 15.73
N ALA A 4 1.98 1.35 14.92
CA ALA A 4 1.93 2.55 14.12
C ALA A 4 0.87 2.47 13.02
N VAL A 5 0.74 1.31 12.35
CA VAL A 5 -0.27 1.17 11.30
C VAL A 5 -1.69 1.23 11.87
N ILE A 6 -1.92 0.65 13.05
CA ILE A 6 -3.23 0.74 13.72
C ILE A 6 -3.58 2.19 14.03
N ARG A 7 -2.64 2.92 14.59
CA ARG A 7 -2.82 4.33 14.94
C ARG A 7 -3.09 5.20 13.71
N GLU A 8 -2.28 5.06 12.67
CA GLU A 8 -2.38 5.87 11.46
C GLU A 8 -3.70 5.64 10.73
N ILE A 9 -4.15 4.39 10.63
CA ILE A 9 -5.43 4.08 10.00
C ILE A 9 -6.57 4.71 10.78
N ARG A 10 -6.52 4.70 12.10
CA ARG A 10 -7.54 5.34 12.93
C ARG A 10 -7.56 6.85 12.74
N GLU A 11 -6.39 7.49 12.71
CA GLU A 11 -6.27 8.92 12.51
C GLU A 11 -6.74 9.36 11.12
N GLU A 12 -6.43 8.60 10.10
CA GLU A 12 -6.72 8.94 8.72
C GLU A 12 -8.14 8.55 8.26
N THR A 13 -8.70 7.49 8.82
CA THR A 13 -9.96 6.91 8.32
C THR A 13 -11.06 6.78 9.35
N GLY A 14 -10.74 6.88 10.63
CA GLY A 14 -11.69 6.63 11.71
C GLY A 14 -11.90 5.16 12.05
N LEU A 15 -11.28 4.25 11.30
CA LEU A 15 -11.42 2.81 11.54
C LEU A 15 -10.44 2.31 12.57
N THR A 16 -10.93 1.41 13.44
CA THR A 16 -10.08 0.65 14.35
C THR A 16 -9.83 -0.72 13.73
N ILE A 17 -8.60 -0.97 13.32
CA ILE A 17 -8.20 -2.26 12.76
C ILE A 17 -7.57 -3.14 13.82
N ARG A 18 -7.72 -4.45 13.64
CA ARG A 18 -7.16 -5.47 14.53
C ARG A 18 -6.41 -6.50 13.71
N ASN A 19 -5.35 -7.02 14.31
CA ASN A 19 -4.52 -8.08 13.73
C ASN A 19 -4.04 -7.80 12.30
N PRO A 20 -3.49 -6.61 12.01
CA PRO A 20 -2.93 -6.36 10.69
C PRO A 20 -1.76 -7.31 10.44
N GLN A 21 -1.75 -7.92 9.27
CA GLN A 21 -0.69 -8.84 8.88
C GLN A 21 0.22 -8.20 7.85
N LEU A 22 1.51 -8.30 8.07
CA LEU A 22 2.51 -7.85 7.11
C LEU A 22 2.48 -8.81 5.91
N LYS A 23 2.07 -8.30 4.75
CA LYS A 23 1.99 -9.06 3.51
C LYS A 23 3.27 -9.00 2.70
N GLY A 24 3.98 -7.90 2.79
CA GLY A 24 5.20 -7.73 2.04
C GLY A 24 5.72 -6.31 2.08
N ILE A 25 6.68 -6.06 1.23
CA ILE A 25 7.29 -4.74 1.09
C ILE A 25 7.28 -4.31 -0.37
N TYR A 26 7.22 -3.00 -0.58
CA TYR A 26 7.53 -2.41 -1.87
C TYR A 26 8.57 -1.34 -1.64
N HIS A 27 9.57 -1.27 -2.51
CA HIS A 27 10.64 -0.30 -2.35
C HIS A 27 11.18 0.14 -3.71
N TRP A 28 11.74 1.34 -3.71
CA TRP A 28 12.26 1.89 -4.94
C TRP A 28 13.42 2.84 -4.66
N TYR A 29 14.32 2.91 -5.61
CA TYR A 29 15.36 3.92 -5.67
C TYR A 29 14.97 5.02 -6.64
N ARG A 30 15.11 6.26 -6.21
CA ARG A 30 14.91 7.44 -7.03
C ARG A 30 15.79 8.57 -6.51
N ASP A 31 16.54 9.23 -7.41
CA ASP A 31 17.35 10.41 -7.07
C ASP A 31 18.30 10.20 -5.88
N GLY A 32 18.89 8.99 -5.79
CA GLY A 32 19.80 8.65 -4.71
C GLY A 32 19.13 8.27 -3.39
N PHE A 33 17.81 8.25 -3.33
CA PHE A 33 17.04 7.87 -2.14
C PHE A 33 16.44 6.48 -2.30
N HIS A 34 16.50 5.73 -1.22
CA HIS A 34 15.85 4.44 -1.11
C HIS A 34 14.58 4.59 -0.26
N ASN A 35 13.43 4.38 -0.88
CA ASN A 35 12.12 4.48 -0.25
C ASN A 35 11.57 3.09 -0.01
N VAL A 36 11.04 2.84 1.19
CA VAL A 36 10.51 1.54 1.59
C VAL A 36 9.11 1.71 2.14
N GLY A 37 8.16 0.95 1.60
CA GLY A 37 6.80 0.87 2.10
C GLY A 37 6.51 -0.54 2.62
N LEU A 38 5.87 -0.62 3.76
CA LEU A 38 5.44 -1.88 4.36
C LEU A 38 3.96 -2.07 4.06
N LEU A 39 3.59 -3.25 3.57
CA LEU A 39 2.23 -3.58 3.16
C LEU A 39 1.54 -4.44 4.22
N TYR A 40 0.50 -3.88 4.81
CA TYR A 40 -0.32 -4.57 5.82
C TYR A 40 -1.72 -4.82 5.29
N ARG A 41 -2.31 -5.90 5.72
CA ARG A 41 -3.68 -6.28 5.37
C ARG A 41 -4.42 -6.74 6.61
N THR A 42 -5.70 -6.37 6.71
CA THR A 42 -6.61 -6.90 7.72
C THR A 42 -8.03 -6.91 7.18
N ASP A 43 -8.84 -7.86 7.64
CA ASP A 43 -10.27 -7.90 7.45
C ASP A 43 -11.03 -7.72 8.78
N ASP A 44 -10.29 -7.53 9.88
CA ASP A 44 -10.85 -7.35 11.21
C ASP A 44 -10.80 -5.87 11.59
N PHE A 45 -11.93 -5.20 11.44
CA PHE A 45 -12.04 -3.77 11.73
C PHE A 45 -13.42 -3.40 12.22
N SER A 46 -13.52 -2.23 12.85
CA SER A 46 -14.78 -1.66 13.32
C SER A 46 -14.74 -0.14 13.22
N GLY A 47 -15.90 0.49 13.42
CA GLY A 47 -16.03 1.93 13.33
C GLY A 47 -16.60 2.38 12.00
N GLU A 48 -16.76 3.69 11.86
CA GLU A 48 -17.27 4.30 10.63
C GLU A 48 -16.16 5.03 9.91
N LEU A 49 -16.15 4.87 8.60
CA LEU A 49 -15.19 5.55 7.75
C LEU A 49 -15.44 7.05 7.77
N LYS A 50 -14.43 7.83 8.12
CA LYS A 50 -14.48 9.28 8.16
C LYS A 50 -13.32 9.88 7.44
N SER A 51 -13.60 10.87 6.59
CA SER A 51 -12.53 11.65 5.95
C SER A 51 -11.82 12.52 6.98
N SER A 52 -10.53 12.73 6.80
CA SER A 52 -9.71 13.59 7.63
C SER A 52 -9.31 14.85 6.86
N GLU A 53 -8.56 15.75 7.52
CA GLU A 53 -7.98 16.91 6.87
C GLU A 53 -6.99 16.54 5.75
N GLU A 54 -6.44 15.34 5.80
CA GLU A 54 -5.48 14.84 4.82
C GLU A 54 -6.14 14.37 3.52
N GLY A 55 -7.47 14.20 3.51
CA GLY A 55 -8.20 13.83 2.31
C GLY A 55 -9.47 13.07 2.57
N LYS A 56 -10.17 12.78 1.49
CA LYS A 56 -11.38 11.97 1.52
C LYS A 56 -11.03 10.50 1.46
N VAL A 57 -11.72 9.70 2.29
CA VAL A 57 -11.61 8.24 2.28
C VAL A 57 -12.97 7.65 1.96
N TYR A 58 -12.98 6.55 1.24
CA TYR A 58 -14.20 5.86 0.85
C TYR A 58 -13.91 4.39 0.56
N TRP A 59 -14.94 3.56 0.70
CA TRP A 59 -14.84 2.16 0.30
C TRP A 59 -14.92 2.05 -1.21
N ILE A 60 -14.11 1.16 -1.76
CA ILE A 60 -14.11 0.88 -3.19
C ILE A 60 -13.93 -0.62 -3.40
N SER A 61 -14.64 -1.18 -4.39
CA SER A 61 -14.44 -2.56 -4.76
C SER A 61 -13.09 -2.73 -5.49
N ARG A 62 -12.52 -3.91 -5.43
CA ARG A 62 -11.29 -4.22 -6.17
C ARG A 62 -11.48 -3.96 -7.66
N LYS A 63 -12.61 -4.35 -8.21
CA LYS A 63 -12.93 -4.22 -9.63
C LYS A 63 -12.98 -2.75 -10.08
N GLU A 64 -13.56 -1.87 -9.27
CA GLU A 64 -13.59 -0.44 -9.54
C GLU A 64 -12.21 0.21 -9.37
N TYR A 65 -11.46 -0.24 -8.37
CA TYR A 65 -10.11 0.26 -8.09
C TYR A 65 -9.16 -0.04 -9.26
N GLU A 66 -9.23 -1.23 -9.83
CA GLU A 66 -8.40 -1.63 -10.97
C GLU A 66 -8.68 -0.82 -12.24
N LYS A 67 -9.87 -0.23 -12.36
CA LYS A 67 -10.24 0.63 -13.48
C LYS A 67 -9.70 2.05 -13.36
N LYS A 68 -9.23 2.44 -12.17
CA LYS A 68 -8.66 3.78 -11.96
C LYS A 68 -7.25 3.84 -12.50
N GLU A 69 -6.81 5.07 -12.80
CA GLU A 69 -5.41 5.33 -13.12
C GLU A 69 -4.58 5.16 -11.86
N LEU A 70 -3.80 4.09 -11.80
CA LEU A 70 -3.01 3.76 -10.62
C LEU A 70 -1.61 4.35 -10.72
N ALA A 71 -1.03 4.68 -9.57
CA ALA A 71 0.37 5.10 -9.49
C ALA A 71 1.29 3.98 -10.00
N VAL A 72 2.46 4.37 -10.49
CA VAL A 72 3.47 3.43 -11.00
C VAL A 72 3.79 2.38 -9.94
N GLY A 73 3.72 1.12 -10.32
CA GLY A 73 4.01 0.00 -9.43
C GLY A 73 2.85 -0.49 -8.58
N MET A 74 1.72 0.21 -8.55
CA MET A 74 0.60 -0.15 -7.69
C MET A 74 -0.02 -1.51 -8.06
N HIS A 75 -0.04 -1.88 -9.33
CA HIS A 75 -0.54 -3.20 -9.75
C HIS A 75 0.29 -4.36 -9.15
N ARG A 76 1.60 -4.14 -8.93
CA ARG A 76 2.46 -5.13 -8.27
C ARG A 76 2.18 -5.20 -6.78
N VAL A 77 1.90 -4.06 -6.15
CA VAL A 77 1.46 -4.00 -4.75
C VAL A 77 0.19 -4.82 -4.57
N LEU A 78 -0.77 -4.70 -5.48
CA LEU A 78 -2.00 -5.48 -5.43
C LEU A 78 -1.74 -6.99 -5.52
N LYS A 79 -0.79 -7.41 -6.33
CA LYS A 79 -0.41 -8.83 -6.43
C LYS A 79 0.15 -9.36 -5.10
N ILE A 80 0.95 -8.56 -4.41
CA ILE A 80 1.46 -8.92 -3.09
C ILE A 80 0.31 -9.06 -2.09
N MET A 81 -0.64 -8.13 -2.12
CA MET A 81 -1.77 -8.11 -1.19
C MET A 81 -2.74 -9.27 -1.41
N ASP A 82 -2.92 -9.72 -2.66
CA ASP A 82 -3.91 -10.72 -3.02
C ASP A 82 -3.39 -12.17 -3.05
N SER A 83 -2.08 -12.35 -2.98
CA SER A 83 -1.44 -13.65 -3.24
C SER A 83 -0.32 -13.90 -2.24
N ASP A 84 -0.04 -15.16 -1.97
CA ASP A 84 1.12 -15.57 -1.16
C ASP A 84 2.34 -15.88 -2.04
N ASP A 85 2.23 -15.70 -3.36
CA ASP A 85 3.32 -16.00 -4.30
C ASP A 85 4.42 -14.94 -4.30
N PHE A 86 4.09 -13.72 -3.88
CA PHE A 86 5.03 -12.60 -3.86
C PHE A 86 5.03 -11.91 -2.51
N SER A 87 6.22 -11.45 -2.09
CA SER A 87 6.40 -10.71 -0.84
C SER A 87 7.16 -9.39 -1.04
N GLU A 88 7.69 -9.17 -2.23
CA GLU A 88 8.52 -7.98 -2.49
C GLU A 88 8.31 -7.45 -3.90
N SER A 89 8.15 -6.13 -4.00
CA SER A 89 8.20 -5.40 -5.26
C SER A 89 9.34 -4.38 -5.18
N PHE A 90 10.25 -4.43 -6.14
CA PHE A 90 11.39 -3.52 -6.24
C PHE A 90 11.32 -2.74 -7.55
N MET A 91 11.62 -1.45 -7.47
CA MET A 91 11.66 -0.58 -8.63
C MET A 91 12.90 0.32 -8.54
N ASP A 92 13.65 0.39 -9.63
CA ASP A 92 14.80 1.29 -9.75
C ASP A 92 14.52 2.30 -10.85
N VAL A 93 14.35 3.57 -10.44
CA VAL A 93 14.09 4.67 -11.35
C VAL A 93 15.44 5.28 -11.76
N LYS A 94 15.82 5.10 -13.01
CA LYS A 94 17.09 5.58 -13.56
C LYS A 94 17.01 7.08 -13.85
N GLU A 95 18.17 7.71 -14.00
CA GLU A 95 18.28 9.14 -14.29
C GLU A 95 17.61 9.54 -15.62
N ASP A 96 17.62 8.63 -16.60
CA ASP A 96 16.99 8.86 -17.90
C ASP A 96 15.47 8.63 -17.91
N GLY A 97 14.89 8.31 -16.76
CA GLY A 97 13.46 8.04 -16.62
C GLY A 97 13.05 6.58 -16.86
N THR A 98 13.98 5.72 -17.27
CA THR A 98 13.66 4.28 -17.39
C THR A 98 13.51 3.66 -16.02
N ILE A 99 12.64 2.64 -15.94
CA ILE A 99 12.32 1.95 -14.71
C ILE A 99 12.63 0.47 -14.86
N GLU A 100 13.44 -0.04 -13.96
CA GLU A 100 13.73 -1.46 -13.84
C GLU A 100 12.88 -2.03 -12.70
N GLU A 101 12.13 -3.09 -12.96
CA GLU A 101 11.13 -3.64 -12.04
C GLU A 101 11.37 -5.12 -11.78
N HIS A 102 11.24 -5.52 -10.51
CA HIS A 102 11.39 -6.91 -10.10
C HIS A 102 10.34 -7.26 -9.03
N MET A 103 9.85 -8.50 -9.08
CA MET A 103 9.00 -9.08 -8.04
C MET A 103 9.61 -10.38 -7.53
N TYR A 104 9.52 -10.57 -6.21
CA TYR A 104 10.05 -11.74 -5.55
C TYR A 104 9.03 -12.41 -4.65
#